data_727b244ff91c61abc6610e0e11b6a557
#
_entry.id   727b244ff91c61abc6610e0e11b6a557
#
_cell.length_a   1.000
_cell.length_b   1.000
_cell.length_c   1.000
_cell.angle_alpha   90.00
_cell.angle_beta   90.00
_cell.angle_gamma   90.00
#
_symmetry.space_group_name_H-M   'P 1'
#
loop_
_entity.id
_entity.type
_entity.pdbx_description
1 polymer ?
#
loop_
_entity_poly.entity_id
_entity_poly.type
_entity_poly.pdbx_seq_one_letter_code
_entity_poly.pdbx_strand_id
1 'polypeptide(L)'
;RVSHVRCTGPRGGHVDVPGTMAVLPRLLLDAILLRAAERAGARLCMPARFEAPLLQGDRVQGVRLRVGDSQHELAARWVVLATGAVPQGLMAAGLCDRRTPSGIALRGYVKNDAMVGRIDTLEIFWHRRLAGGYGWIFPAPGGLFNIGAGLTGSHIQQRDGRHKMQDVNLRQMFDAFCEVFAPARELMEGGTMQGELKGAPLRCSLIGATWSRPGLLVTGEAAGSTYAFSGEGIGKSMETGLLAAEAVIATPADDAAVRA
;
A
#
# COMPACT_ATOMS: atom_id res chain seq x y z
N ARG A 1 18.56 3.01 -9.63
CA ARG A 1 18.03 4.34 -9.27
C ARG A 1 17.39 4.94 -10.49
N VAL A 2 16.31 5.68 -10.31
CA VAL A 2 15.65 6.47 -11.35
C VAL A 2 15.64 7.94 -10.91
N SER A 3 15.71 8.84 -11.90
CA SER A 3 15.88 10.28 -11.67
C SER A 3 14.59 11.09 -11.77
N HIS A 4 13.51 10.49 -12.27
CA HIS A 4 12.22 11.18 -12.40
C HIS A 4 11.05 10.19 -12.54
N VAL A 5 9.85 10.71 -12.34
CA VAL A 5 8.60 10.05 -12.69
C VAL A 5 8.02 10.73 -13.92
N ARG A 6 7.70 9.97 -14.94
CA ARG A 6 6.97 10.44 -16.12
C ARG A 6 5.48 10.23 -15.94
N CYS A 7 4.73 11.30 -15.95
CA CYS A 7 3.28 11.31 -15.85
C CYS A 7 2.68 11.65 -17.21
N THR A 8 2.13 10.66 -17.89
CA THR A 8 1.51 10.85 -19.21
C THR A 8 0.00 11.01 -19.07
N GLY A 9 -0.52 12.12 -19.55
CA GLY A 9 -1.94 12.49 -19.41
C GLY A 9 -2.87 11.82 -20.44
N PRO A 10 -4.19 11.83 -20.19
CA PRO A 10 -5.18 11.09 -21.00
C PRO A 10 -5.40 11.61 -22.42
N ARG A 11 -4.91 12.80 -22.73
CA ARG A 11 -4.97 13.42 -24.07
C ARG A 11 -3.61 13.43 -24.78
N GLY A 12 -2.64 12.68 -24.28
CA GLY A 12 -1.24 12.77 -24.69
C GLY A 12 -0.51 13.90 -23.94
N GLY A 13 0.77 14.04 -24.19
CA GLY A 13 1.64 14.91 -23.44
C GLY A 13 2.04 14.29 -22.09
N HIS A 14 3.18 14.72 -21.58
CA HIS A 14 3.71 14.22 -20.31
C HIS A 14 4.39 15.35 -19.52
N VAL A 15 4.53 15.09 -18.23
CA VAL A 15 5.33 15.90 -17.31
C VAL A 15 6.32 14.97 -16.64
N ASP A 16 7.59 15.35 -16.62
CA ASP A 16 8.65 14.67 -15.90
C ASP A 16 8.82 15.36 -14.54
N VAL A 17 8.55 14.63 -13.47
CA VAL A 17 8.71 15.09 -12.10
C VAL A 17 10.07 14.61 -11.59
N PRO A 18 11.05 15.51 -11.36
CA PRO A 18 12.38 15.12 -10.92
C PRO A 18 12.38 14.56 -9.50
N GLY A 19 13.27 13.60 -9.25
CA GLY A 19 13.44 13.00 -7.93
C GLY A 19 14.44 11.86 -7.99
N THR A 20 15.11 11.59 -6.89
CA THR A 20 15.99 10.42 -6.77
C THR A 20 15.22 9.31 -6.09
N MET A 21 14.91 8.27 -6.86
CA MET A 21 14.10 7.15 -6.39
C MET A 21 14.81 5.82 -6.62
N ALA A 22 14.43 4.81 -5.84
CA ALA A 22 14.86 3.44 -6.02
C ALA A 22 13.63 2.54 -6.18
N VAL A 23 13.67 1.65 -7.16
CA VAL A 23 12.66 0.61 -7.33
C VAL A 23 13.25 -0.69 -6.81
N LEU A 24 12.60 -1.27 -5.82
CA LEU A 24 12.96 -2.57 -5.25
C LEU A 24 11.73 -3.47 -5.21
N PRO A 25 11.87 -4.76 -5.50
CA PRO A 25 10.83 -5.72 -5.20
C PRO A 25 10.47 -5.66 -3.71
N ARG A 26 9.17 -5.70 -3.39
CA ARG A 26 8.69 -5.61 -1.99
C ARG A 26 9.30 -6.68 -1.09
N LEU A 27 9.52 -7.89 -1.61
CA LEU A 27 10.18 -8.95 -0.86
C LEU A 27 11.56 -8.52 -0.34
N LEU A 28 12.32 -7.78 -1.15
CA LEU A 28 13.64 -7.28 -0.77
C LEU A 28 13.55 -6.07 0.16
N LEU A 29 12.72 -5.08 -0.18
CA LEU A 29 12.54 -3.88 0.64
C LEU A 29 12.05 -4.21 2.05
N ASP A 30 11.01 -5.03 2.14
CA ASP A 30 10.42 -5.42 3.42
C ASP A 30 11.43 -6.22 4.27
N ALA A 31 12.21 -7.11 3.64
CA ALA A 31 13.26 -7.85 4.33
C ALA A 31 14.40 -6.94 4.86
N ILE A 32 14.77 -5.89 4.13
CA ILE A 32 15.77 -4.91 4.58
C ILE A 32 15.30 -4.20 5.85
N LEU A 33 14.04 -3.70 5.83
CA LEU A 33 13.46 -2.98 6.98
C LEU A 33 13.29 -3.91 8.19
N LEU A 34 12.80 -5.13 7.97
CA LEU A 34 12.60 -6.12 9.01
C LEU A 34 13.91 -6.48 9.71
N ARG A 35 14.96 -6.78 8.94
CA ARG A 35 16.30 -7.06 9.50
C ARG A 35 16.89 -5.85 10.22
N ALA A 36 16.60 -4.63 9.78
CA ALA A 36 17.03 -3.42 10.49
C ALA A 36 16.33 -3.32 11.86
N ALA A 37 15.05 -3.61 11.94
CA ALA A 37 14.30 -3.64 13.19
C ALA A 37 14.84 -4.71 14.14
N GLU A 38 15.12 -5.94 13.65
CA GLU A 38 15.70 -7.02 14.46
C GLU A 38 17.08 -6.64 15.02
N ARG A 39 17.95 -6.04 14.20
CA ARG A 39 19.26 -5.53 14.66
C ARG A 39 19.14 -4.43 15.73
N ALA A 40 18.04 -3.69 15.70
CA ALA A 40 17.72 -2.68 16.71
C ALA A 40 17.05 -3.29 17.97
N GLY A 41 16.89 -4.61 18.04
CA GLY A 41 16.37 -5.33 19.21
C GLY A 41 14.87 -5.68 19.11
N ALA A 42 14.20 -5.43 18.00
CA ALA A 42 12.84 -5.90 17.81
C ALA A 42 12.79 -7.42 17.70
N ARG A 43 11.77 -8.02 18.33
CA ARG A 43 11.51 -9.47 18.21
C ARG A 43 10.46 -9.74 17.16
N LEU A 44 10.81 -10.59 16.20
CA LEU A 44 9.90 -11.01 15.13
C LEU A 44 9.10 -12.25 15.58
N CYS A 45 7.78 -12.19 15.42
CA CYS A 45 6.87 -13.32 15.62
C CYS A 45 6.08 -13.55 14.32
N MET A 46 6.53 -14.49 13.51
CA MET A 46 5.92 -14.87 12.22
C MET A 46 5.95 -16.39 12.04
N PRO A 47 4.84 -16.98 11.51
CA PRO A 47 3.57 -16.34 11.18
C PRO A 47 2.72 -16.10 12.43
N ALA A 48 2.13 -14.92 12.54
CA ALA A 48 1.17 -14.58 13.57
C ALA A 48 0.03 -13.73 13.01
N ARG A 49 -1.20 -13.93 13.50
CA ARG A 49 -2.37 -13.14 13.12
C ARG A 49 -2.86 -12.33 14.31
N PHE A 50 -3.02 -11.04 14.14
CA PHE A 50 -3.73 -10.21 15.09
C PHE A 50 -5.23 -10.57 15.09
N GLU A 51 -5.80 -10.84 16.27
CA GLU A 51 -7.22 -11.17 16.43
C GLU A 51 -8.02 -10.06 17.09
N ALA A 52 -7.49 -9.50 18.17
CA ALA A 52 -8.16 -8.43 18.91
C ALA A 52 -7.18 -7.64 19.80
N PRO A 53 -7.51 -6.38 20.16
CA PRO A 53 -6.85 -5.70 21.25
C PRO A 53 -7.24 -6.32 22.61
N LEU A 54 -6.34 -6.27 23.59
CA LEU A 54 -6.65 -6.50 24.99
C LEU A 54 -7.01 -5.16 25.61
N LEU A 55 -8.18 -5.05 26.24
CA LEU A 55 -8.72 -3.82 26.77
C LEU A 55 -8.74 -3.80 28.29
N GLN A 56 -8.40 -2.63 28.86
CA GLN A 56 -8.69 -2.28 30.25
C GLN A 56 -9.49 -0.98 30.22
N GLY A 57 -10.78 -1.06 30.48
CA GLY A 57 -11.69 0.03 30.17
C GLY A 57 -11.61 0.37 28.67
N ASP A 58 -11.31 1.62 28.35
CA ASP A 58 -11.20 2.08 26.98
C ASP A 58 -9.79 1.99 26.39
N ARG A 59 -8.80 1.68 27.25
CA ARG A 59 -7.39 1.61 26.86
C ARG A 59 -7.02 0.25 26.34
N VAL A 60 -6.29 0.24 25.21
CA VAL A 60 -5.58 -0.96 24.71
C VAL A 60 -4.30 -1.13 25.55
N GLN A 61 -4.13 -2.32 26.10
CA GLN A 61 -2.96 -2.70 26.90
C GLN A 61 -2.24 -3.94 26.38
N GLY A 62 -2.53 -4.34 25.17
CA GLY A 62 -1.91 -5.50 24.53
C GLY A 62 -2.71 -6.01 23.35
N VAL A 63 -2.32 -7.17 22.87
CA VAL A 63 -2.92 -7.81 21.71
C VAL A 63 -3.14 -9.30 21.96
N ARG A 64 -4.20 -9.83 21.37
CA ARG A 64 -4.43 -11.25 21.20
C ARG A 64 -4.00 -11.66 19.81
N LEU A 65 -3.14 -12.66 19.74
CA LEU A 65 -2.56 -13.19 18.51
C LEU A 65 -2.91 -14.66 18.35
N ARG A 66 -3.00 -15.12 17.11
CA ARG A 66 -3.00 -16.53 16.76
C ARG A 66 -1.70 -16.92 16.08
N VAL A 67 -1.05 -17.95 16.60
CA VAL A 67 0.16 -18.56 16.04
C VAL A 67 -0.14 -20.06 15.84
N GLY A 68 -0.27 -20.48 14.59
CA GLY A 68 -0.82 -21.81 14.28
C GLY A 68 -2.23 -21.95 14.85
N ASP A 69 -2.47 -23.01 15.63
CA ASP A 69 -3.76 -23.27 16.27
C ASP A 69 -3.86 -22.66 17.69
N SER A 70 -2.78 -22.06 18.17
CA SER A 70 -2.71 -21.53 19.54
C SER A 70 -2.99 -20.05 19.60
N GLN A 71 -3.69 -19.63 20.64
CA GLN A 71 -3.97 -18.23 20.95
C GLN A 71 -3.01 -17.75 22.03
N HIS A 72 -2.46 -16.54 21.84
CA HIS A 72 -1.49 -15.93 22.75
C HIS A 72 -1.92 -14.50 23.07
N GLU A 73 -1.68 -14.08 24.30
CA GLU A 73 -1.87 -12.71 24.73
C GLU A 73 -0.52 -12.06 25.06
N LEU A 74 -0.28 -10.90 24.47
CA LEU A 74 0.91 -10.09 24.71
C LEU A 74 0.50 -8.76 25.32
N ALA A 75 0.95 -8.50 26.54
CA ALA A 75 0.78 -7.18 27.16
C ALA A 75 1.73 -6.18 26.50
N ALA A 76 1.24 -4.97 26.25
CA ALA A 76 2.01 -3.87 25.70
C ALA A 76 1.46 -2.53 26.16
N ARG A 77 2.33 -1.58 26.44
CA ARG A 77 1.92 -0.21 26.79
C ARG A 77 1.32 0.53 25.58
N TRP A 78 1.86 0.27 24.39
CA TRP A 78 1.39 0.78 23.11
C TRP A 78 1.32 -0.32 22.08
N VAL A 79 0.30 -0.26 21.25
CA VAL A 79 0.11 -1.11 20.07
C VAL A 79 0.10 -0.24 18.84
N VAL A 80 0.86 -0.61 17.81
CA VAL A 80 0.81 0.05 16.50
C VAL A 80 0.25 -0.93 15.47
N LEU A 81 -0.90 -0.62 14.89
CA LEU A 81 -1.49 -1.39 13.80
C LEU A 81 -1.00 -0.86 12.45
N ALA A 82 -0.15 -1.63 11.80
CA ALA A 82 0.41 -1.37 10.46
C ALA A 82 -0.03 -2.47 9.47
N THR A 83 -1.32 -2.85 9.51
CA THR A 83 -1.88 -4.03 8.84
C THR A 83 -2.13 -3.85 7.33
N GLY A 84 -1.78 -2.70 6.76
CA GLY A 84 -1.98 -2.39 5.35
C GLY A 84 -3.47 -2.22 4.99
N ALA A 85 -3.81 -2.50 3.73
CA ALA A 85 -5.15 -2.26 3.20
C ALA A 85 -6.24 -3.19 3.75
N VAL A 86 -5.84 -4.30 4.38
CA VAL A 86 -6.76 -5.34 4.86
C VAL A 86 -7.48 -4.86 6.15
N PRO A 87 -8.83 -4.74 6.15
CA PRO A 87 -9.53 -4.05 7.22
C PRO A 87 -9.76 -4.88 8.50
N GLN A 88 -9.53 -6.19 8.46
CA GLN A 88 -9.89 -7.11 9.56
C GLN A 88 -9.28 -6.69 10.91
N GLY A 89 -7.99 -6.31 10.93
CA GLY A 89 -7.32 -5.85 12.14
C GLY A 89 -7.92 -4.57 12.70
N LEU A 90 -8.23 -3.60 11.82
CA LEU A 90 -8.86 -2.33 12.21
C LEU A 90 -10.28 -2.52 12.72
N MET A 91 -11.06 -3.40 12.08
CA MET A 91 -12.41 -3.75 12.52
C MET A 91 -12.40 -4.44 13.88
N ALA A 92 -11.49 -5.40 14.09
CA ALA A 92 -11.33 -6.07 15.37
C ALA A 92 -10.90 -5.09 16.49
N ALA A 93 -10.18 -4.03 16.15
CA ALA A 93 -9.79 -2.96 17.08
C ALA A 93 -10.87 -1.88 17.26
N GLY A 94 -12.02 -1.96 16.56
CA GLY A 94 -13.07 -0.95 16.61
C GLY A 94 -12.68 0.41 16.01
N LEU A 95 -11.76 0.41 15.02
CA LEU A 95 -11.20 1.61 14.41
C LEU A 95 -11.69 1.86 12.98
N CYS A 96 -12.45 0.95 12.41
CA CYS A 96 -12.96 1.06 11.06
C CYS A 96 -14.22 0.22 10.88
N ASP A 97 -15.29 0.85 10.44
CA ASP A 97 -16.54 0.18 10.06
C ASP A 97 -16.54 -0.21 8.56
N ARG A 98 -15.64 0.38 7.80
CA ARG A 98 -15.56 0.23 6.36
C ARG A 98 -14.89 -1.09 5.97
N ARG A 99 -15.66 -2.01 5.46
CA ARG A 99 -15.20 -3.33 4.96
C ARG A 99 -14.57 -3.26 3.58
N THR A 100 -14.94 -2.27 2.78
CA THR A 100 -14.52 -2.16 1.38
C THR A 100 -13.27 -1.30 1.23
N PRO A 101 -12.32 -1.66 0.35
CA PRO A 101 -11.17 -0.83 0.04
C PRO A 101 -11.60 0.46 -0.66
N SER A 102 -10.76 1.49 -0.66
CA SER A 102 -10.96 2.72 -1.42
C SER A 102 -10.36 2.67 -2.82
N GLY A 103 -9.55 1.68 -3.11
CA GLY A 103 -8.94 1.41 -4.41
C GLY A 103 -8.65 -0.07 -4.60
N ILE A 104 -8.37 -0.44 -5.84
CA ILE A 104 -7.95 -1.79 -6.24
C ILE A 104 -6.91 -1.69 -7.35
N ALA A 105 -5.95 -2.60 -7.36
CA ALA A 105 -4.92 -2.66 -8.37
C ALA A 105 -4.56 -4.10 -8.74
N LEU A 106 -4.11 -4.29 -9.98
CA LEU A 106 -3.56 -5.54 -10.49
C LEU A 106 -2.13 -5.28 -10.95
N ARG A 107 -1.18 -6.11 -10.53
CA ARG A 107 0.22 -5.93 -10.88
C ARG A 107 0.95 -7.25 -11.10
N GLY A 108 2.02 -7.22 -11.89
CA GLY A 108 2.95 -8.32 -12.09
C GLY A 108 4.37 -7.83 -12.29
N TYR A 109 5.25 -8.79 -12.50
CA TYR A 109 6.64 -8.52 -12.90
C TYR A 109 6.91 -9.15 -14.25
N VAL A 110 7.61 -8.42 -15.12
CA VAL A 110 8.04 -8.88 -16.44
C VAL A 110 9.56 -8.77 -16.53
N LYS A 111 10.21 -9.81 -16.94
CA LYS A 111 11.63 -9.82 -17.30
C LYS A 111 11.76 -9.53 -18.78
N ASN A 112 12.47 -8.45 -19.14
CA ASN A 112 12.74 -8.09 -20.53
C ASN A 112 14.04 -7.29 -20.64
N ASP A 113 15.12 -7.93 -21.00
CA ASP A 113 16.45 -7.29 -21.09
C ASP A 113 16.53 -6.27 -22.24
N ALA A 114 15.74 -6.44 -23.31
CA ALA A 114 15.70 -5.50 -24.43
C ALA A 114 15.09 -4.14 -24.08
N MET A 115 14.33 -4.08 -23.00
CA MET A 115 13.70 -2.82 -22.51
C MET A 115 14.56 -2.08 -21.49
N VAL A 116 15.69 -2.64 -21.06
CA VAL A 116 16.65 -1.97 -20.17
C VAL A 116 17.25 -0.76 -20.89
N GLY A 117 17.17 0.41 -20.26
CA GLY A 117 17.59 1.69 -20.83
C GLY A 117 16.57 2.34 -21.78
N ARG A 118 15.55 1.59 -22.25
CA ARG A 118 14.42 2.14 -23.01
C ARG A 118 13.29 2.62 -22.08
N ILE A 119 13.10 1.92 -20.96
CA ILE A 119 12.26 2.35 -19.84
C ILE A 119 13.22 2.55 -18.67
N ASP A 120 13.64 3.78 -18.42
CA ASP A 120 14.63 4.17 -17.41
C ASP A 120 14.06 5.08 -16.32
N THR A 121 12.77 5.36 -16.37
CA THR A 121 12.01 6.20 -15.45
C THR A 121 10.80 5.46 -14.88
N LEU A 122 10.17 6.01 -13.85
CA LEU A 122 8.86 5.52 -13.39
C LEU A 122 7.79 6.06 -14.34
N GLU A 123 7.18 5.19 -15.11
CA GLU A 123 6.09 5.55 -16.02
C GLU A 123 4.75 5.44 -15.30
N ILE A 124 3.95 6.50 -15.29
CA ILE A 124 2.56 6.52 -14.87
C ILE A 124 1.72 7.07 -16.03
N PHE A 125 0.71 6.34 -16.42
CA PHE A 125 -0.05 6.59 -17.63
C PHE A 125 -1.55 6.61 -17.36
N TRP A 126 -2.19 7.75 -17.65
CA TRP A 126 -3.65 7.92 -17.61
C TRP A 126 -4.22 7.90 -19.01
N HIS A 127 -5.31 7.18 -19.20
CA HIS A 127 -6.01 7.14 -20.46
C HIS A 127 -7.51 6.87 -20.25
N ARG A 128 -8.36 7.42 -21.12
CA ARG A 128 -9.83 7.25 -21.02
C ARG A 128 -10.29 5.79 -21.01
N ARG A 129 -9.55 4.89 -21.66
CA ARG A 129 -9.85 3.45 -21.66
C ARG A 129 -9.53 2.74 -20.33
N LEU A 130 -8.87 3.42 -19.41
CA LEU A 130 -8.55 2.86 -18.07
C LEU A 130 -9.63 3.19 -17.03
N ALA A 131 -10.84 3.53 -17.47
CA ALA A 131 -12.02 3.71 -16.60
C ALA A 131 -11.77 4.60 -15.36
N GLY A 132 -11.02 5.69 -15.51
CA GLY A 132 -10.67 6.63 -14.42
C GLY A 132 -9.50 6.18 -13.53
N GLY A 133 -8.88 5.04 -13.84
CA GLY A 133 -7.64 4.59 -13.24
C GLY A 133 -6.41 4.98 -14.05
N TYR A 134 -5.30 4.31 -13.76
CA TYR A 134 -4.04 4.49 -14.45
C TYR A 134 -3.26 3.17 -14.57
N GLY A 135 -2.30 3.12 -15.50
CA GLY A 135 -1.31 2.06 -15.61
C GLY A 135 0.07 2.57 -15.22
N TRP A 136 0.97 1.67 -14.89
CA TRP A 136 2.35 2.01 -14.57
C TRP A 136 3.35 0.97 -15.05
N ILE A 137 4.60 1.42 -15.29
CA ILE A 137 5.77 0.57 -15.47
C ILE A 137 6.91 1.15 -14.63
N PHE A 138 7.48 0.36 -13.73
CA PHE A 138 8.61 0.74 -12.90
C PHE A 138 9.78 -0.21 -13.14
N PRO A 139 10.90 0.30 -13.71
CA PRO A 139 12.09 -0.51 -13.93
C PRO A 139 12.74 -0.90 -12.61
N ALA A 140 13.07 -2.17 -12.46
CA ALA A 140 13.75 -2.74 -11.31
C ALA A 140 15.09 -3.37 -11.73
N PRO A 141 15.99 -3.67 -10.78
CA PRO A 141 17.27 -4.28 -11.10
C PRO A 141 17.13 -5.59 -11.89
N GLY A 142 18.12 -5.85 -12.73
CA GLY A 142 18.24 -7.11 -13.46
C GLY A 142 17.27 -7.27 -14.63
N GLY A 143 16.84 -6.19 -15.28
CA GLY A 143 15.91 -6.23 -16.41
C GLY A 143 14.49 -6.66 -16.01
N LEU A 144 14.15 -6.49 -14.75
CA LEU A 144 12.82 -6.75 -14.23
C LEU A 144 12.01 -5.44 -14.24
N PHE A 145 10.74 -5.54 -14.58
CA PHE A 145 9.82 -4.41 -14.60
C PHE A 145 8.57 -4.75 -13.79
N ASN A 146 8.20 -3.87 -12.86
CA ASN A 146 6.90 -3.92 -12.19
C ASN A 146 5.89 -3.22 -13.11
N ILE A 147 4.89 -3.93 -13.56
CA ILE A 147 3.83 -3.42 -14.44
C ILE A 147 2.46 -3.67 -13.82
N GLY A 148 1.56 -2.71 -13.97
CA GLY A 148 0.21 -2.89 -13.45
C GLY A 148 -0.76 -1.81 -13.90
N ALA A 149 -2.02 -2.00 -13.48
CA ALA A 149 -3.09 -1.03 -13.64
C ALA A 149 -4.02 -1.07 -12.42
N GLY A 150 -4.62 0.06 -12.10
CA GLY A 150 -5.52 0.13 -10.96
C GLY A 150 -6.24 1.48 -10.87
N LEU A 151 -7.15 1.56 -9.92
CA LEU A 151 -7.88 2.78 -9.62
C LEU A 151 -7.94 3.01 -8.10
N THR A 152 -7.89 4.28 -7.70
CA THR A 152 -7.89 4.70 -6.31
C THR A 152 -9.27 5.14 -5.81
N GLY A 153 -10.24 5.32 -6.71
CA GLY A 153 -11.63 5.61 -6.41
C GLY A 153 -12.54 4.44 -6.76
N SER A 154 -12.25 3.23 -6.24
CA SER A 154 -13.02 2.01 -6.59
C SER A 154 -14.48 2.02 -6.10
N HIS A 155 -14.82 2.93 -5.19
CA HIS A 155 -16.16 3.06 -4.62
C HIS A 155 -16.73 4.45 -4.89
N ILE A 156 -17.89 4.47 -5.53
CA ILE A 156 -18.64 5.70 -5.76
C ILE A 156 -19.70 5.83 -4.65
N GLN A 157 -19.76 7.00 -4.01
CA GLN A 157 -20.84 7.33 -3.11
C GLN A 157 -22.12 7.58 -3.93
N GLN A 158 -23.16 6.81 -3.66
CA GLN A 158 -24.48 7.01 -4.26
C GLN A 158 -25.21 8.18 -3.58
N ARG A 159 -26.26 8.71 -4.24
CA ARG A 159 -27.09 9.81 -3.69
C ARG A 159 -27.75 9.46 -2.36
N ASP A 160 -27.95 8.17 -2.08
CA ASP A 160 -28.49 7.63 -0.81
C ASP A 160 -27.43 7.43 0.28
N GLY A 161 -26.20 7.89 0.06
CA GLY A 161 -25.08 7.75 0.98
C GLY A 161 -24.39 6.39 0.95
N ARG A 162 -24.90 5.41 0.21
CA ARG A 162 -24.26 4.10 0.07
C ARG A 162 -23.06 4.17 -0.85
N HIS A 163 -22.06 3.34 -0.57
CA HIS A 163 -20.91 3.17 -1.44
C HIS A 163 -21.10 1.94 -2.34
N LYS A 164 -21.12 2.16 -3.65
CA LYS A 164 -21.12 1.09 -4.65
C LYS A 164 -19.72 0.92 -5.22
N MET A 165 -19.23 -0.31 -5.25
CA MET A 165 -18.01 -0.64 -5.99
C MET A 165 -18.24 -0.38 -7.48
N GLN A 166 -17.31 0.26 -8.14
CA GLN A 166 -17.32 0.38 -9.60
C GLN A 166 -17.21 -1.02 -10.19
N ASP A 167 -18.03 -1.30 -11.20
CA ASP A 167 -17.93 -2.54 -11.98
C ASP A 167 -16.72 -2.43 -12.93
N VAL A 168 -15.54 -2.68 -12.38
CA VAL A 168 -14.26 -2.61 -13.10
C VAL A 168 -13.59 -3.96 -13.10
N ASN A 169 -13.41 -4.50 -14.29
CA ASN A 169 -12.61 -5.68 -14.50
C ASN A 169 -11.13 -5.28 -14.61
N LEU A 170 -10.35 -5.52 -13.55
CA LEU A 170 -8.93 -5.17 -13.51
C LEU A 170 -8.10 -5.85 -14.60
N ARG A 171 -8.47 -7.05 -15.03
CA ARG A 171 -7.77 -7.74 -16.12
C ARG A 171 -8.00 -7.01 -17.45
N GLN A 172 -9.24 -6.66 -17.75
CA GLN A 172 -9.56 -5.86 -18.95
C GLN A 172 -8.90 -4.47 -18.90
N MET A 173 -8.81 -3.85 -17.71
CA MET A 173 -8.09 -2.59 -17.54
C MET A 173 -6.60 -2.75 -17.83
N PHE A 174 -5.96 -3.82 -17.36
CA PHE A 174 -4.57 -4.14 -17.62
C PHE A 174 -4.32 -4.41 -19.10
N ASP A 175 -5.18 -5.20 -19.74
CA ASP A 175 -5.10 -5.50 -21.17
C ASP A 175 -5.24 -4.21 -21.99
N ALA A 176 -6.22 -3.35 -21.66
CA ALA A 176 -6.40 -2.05 -22.29
C ALA A 176 -5.17 -1.14 -22.11
N PHE A 177 -4.50 -1.19 -20.93
CA PHE A 177 -3.24 -0.49 -20.70
C PHE A 177 -2.15 -0.95 -21.67
N CYS A 178 -1.97 -2.28 -21.80
CA CYS A 178 -0.99 -2.84 -22.72
C CYS A 178 -1.29 -2.52 -24.21
N GLU A 179 -2.57 -2.37 -24.57
CA GLU A 179 -2.95 -1.96 -25.93
C GLU A 179 -2.64 -0.50 -26.23
N VAL A 180 -2.98 0.42 -25.30
CA VAL A 180 -2.95 1.87 -25.59
C VAL A 180 -1.62 2.53 -25.26
N PHE A 181 -0.74 1.86 -24.49
CA PHE A 181 0.56 2.38 -24.11
C PHE A 181 1.67 1.55 -24.75
N ALA A 182 2.30 2.11 -25.79
CA ALA A 182 3.32 1.38 -26.57
C ALA A 182 4.45 0.77 -25.72
N PRO A 183 5.03 1.46 -24.70
CA PRO A 183 6.03 0.85 -23.85
C PRO A 183 5.52 -0.38 -23.09
N ALA A 184 4.26 -0.40 -22.66
CA ALA A 184 3.67 -1.56 -21.98
C ALA A 184 3.48 -2.73 -22.95
N ARG A 185 3.00 -2.46 -24.15
CA ARG A 185 2.85 -3.47 -25.21
C ARG A 185 4.20 -4.10 -25.56
N GLU A 186 5.22 -3.29 -25.87
CA GLU A 186 6.56 -3.79 -26.23
C GLU A 186 7.20 -4.58 -25.07
N LEU A 187 7.01 -4.12 -23.83
CA LEU A 187 7.48 -4.82 -22.64
C LEU A 187 6.85 -6.20 -22.53
N MET A 188 5.56 -6.33 -22.78
CA MET A 188 4.83 -7.60 -22.68
C MET A 188 5.11 -8.53 -23.84
N GLU A 189 5.16 -8.03 -25.08
CA GLU A 189 5.43 -8.84 -26.28
C GLU A 189 6.82 -9.47 -26.30
N GLY A 190 7.84 -8.73 -25.85
CA GLY A 190 9.24 -9.21 -25.81
C GLY A 190 9.66 -9.76 -24.45
N GLY A 191 8.77 -9.78 -23.46
CA GLY A 191 9.09 -10.13 -22.08
C GLY A 191 8.52 -11.47 -21.63
N THR A 192 9.00 -11.92 -20.48
CA THR A 192 8.51 -13.12 -19.80
C THR A 192 7.96 -12.75 -18.44
N MET A 193 6.68 -13.06 -18.18
CA MET A 193 6.05 -12.87 -16.88
C MET A 193 6.77 -13.69 -15.80
N GLN A 194 7.07 -13.03 -14.69
CA GLN A 194 7.66 -13.66 -13.51
C GLN A 194 6.54 -13.94 -12.49
N GLY A 195 5.91 -15.08 -12.66
CA GLY A 195 4.72 -15.49 -11.91
C GLY A 195 3.42 -14.88 -12.46
N GLU A 196 2.39 -14.81 -11.64
CA GLU A 196 1.05 -14.37 -12.02
C GLU A 196 0.82 -12.90 -11.71
N LEU A 197 -0.16 -12.30 -12.41
CA LEU A 197 -0.73 -11.01 -12.02
C LEU A 197 -1.49 -11.16 -10.71
N LYS A 198 -1.18 -10.29 -9.73
CA LYS A 198 -1.78 -10.31 -8.40
C LYS A 198 -2.61 -9.06 -8.16
N GLY A 199 -3.86 -9.25 -7.79
CA GLY A 199 -4.75 -8.18 -7.33
C GLY A 199 -4.53 -7.85 -5.87
N ALA A 200 -4.66 -6.57 -5.52
CA ALA A 200 -4.59 -6.11 -4.14
C ALA A 200 -5.57 -4.95 -3.90
N PRO A 201 -6.19 -4.90 -2.71
CA PRO A 201 -6.93 -3.72 -2.26
C PRO A 201 -5.96 -2.58 -1.94
N LEU A 202 -6.48 -1.35 -1.98
CA LEU A 202 -5.78 -0.14 -1.57
C LEU A 202 -6.64 0.65 -0.57
N ARG A 203 -6.00 1.27 0.42
CA ARG A 203 -6.62 2.23 1.33
C ARG A 203 -5.98 3.60 1.12
N CYS A 204 -6.61 4.38 0.25
CA CYS A 204 -6.16 5.71 -0.15
C CYS A 204 -7.23 6.78 0.16
N SER A 205 -8.00 6.59 1.23
CA SER A 205 -9.01 7.53 1.71
C SER A 205 -8.99 7.60 3.23
N LEU A 206 -8.96 8.81 3.73
CA LEU A 206 -9.04 9.11 5.17
C LEU A 206 -10.49 9.17 5.68
N ILE A 207 -11.48 9.05 4.81
CA ILE A 207 -12.90 9.12 5.18
C ILE A 207 -13.27 7.94 6.07
N GLY A 208 -13.78 8.24 7.27
CA GLY A 208 -14.14 7.24 8.27
C GLY A 208 -12.96 6.50 8.89
N ALA A 209 -11.74 7.04 8.75
CA ALA A 209 -10.56 6.50 9.40
C ALA A 209 -10.45 7.03 10.85
N THR A 210 -10.17 6.14 11.78
CA THR A 210 -9.75 6.47 13.13
C THR A 210 -8.31 6.02 13.29
N TRP A 211 -7.42 6.97 13.60
CA TRP A 211 -5.97 6.71 13.60
C TRP A 211 -5.42 6.34 14.96
N SER A 212 -6.20 6.54 16.01
CA SER A 212 -5.76 6.23 17.37
C SER A 212 -6.92 5.99 18.32
N ARG A 213 -6.64 5.27 19.39
CA ARG A 213 -7.43 5.20 20.61
C ARG A 213 -6.46 5.06 21.78
N PRO A 214 -6.88 5.24 23.06
CA PRO A 214 -5.96 5.07 24.18
C PRO A 214 -5.16 3.77 24.09
N GLY A 215 -3.82 3.86 24.11
CA GLY A 215 -2.88 2.73 23.99
C GLY A 215 -2.70 2.12 22.58
N LEU A 216 -3.31 2.73 21.53
CA LEU A 216 -3.19 2.18 20.17
C LEU A 216 -3.09 3.28 19.12
N LEU A 217 -2.16 3.11 18.17
CA LEU A 217 -1.97 3.95 16.99
C LEU A 217 -2.15 3.12 15.72
N VAL A 218 -2.53 3.78 14.62
CA VAL A 218 -2.63 3.18 13.27
C VAL A 218 -1.70 3.93 12.32
N THR A 219 -0.93 3.21 11.52
CA THR A 219 0.06 3.79 10.60
C THR A 219 -0.05 3.22 9.19
N GLY A 220 0.55 3.90 8.24
CA GLY A 220 0.66 3.46 6.87
C GLY A 220 -0.69 3.33 6.18
N GLU A 221 -0.77 2.40 5.25
CA GLU A 221 -1.98 2.16 4.48
C GLU A 221 -3.18 1.73 5.34
N ALA A 222 -2.96 1.15 6.51
CA ALA A 222 -4.01 0.88 7.48
C ALA A 222 -4.71 2.17 7.93
N ALA A 223 -3.98 3.27 8.07
CA ALA A 223 -4.51 4.60 8.35
C ALA A 223 -5.18 5.28 7.14
N GLY A 224 -5.10 4.70 5.93
CA GLY A 224 -5.59 5.30 4.70
C GLY A 224 -4.64 6.32 4.08
N SER A 225 -3.35 6.31 4.46
CA SER A 225 -2.37 7.33 4.09
C SER A 225 -1.79 7.18 2.67
N THR A 226 -2.13 6.13 1.93
CA THR A 226 -1.73 5.98 0.52
C THR A 226 -2.29 7.13 -0.32
N TYR A 227 -1.47 7.79 -1.11
CA TYR A 227 -1.92 8.88 -1.98
C TYR A 227 -2.93 8.40 -3.02
N ALA A 228 -4.10 9.03 -3.03
CA ALA A 228 -5.17 8.66 -3.95
C ALA A 228 -4.83 8.93 -5.42
N PHE A 229 -3.96 9.90 -5.71
CA PHE A 229 -3.58 10.26 -7.08
C PHE A 229 -2.61 9.23 -7.72
N SER A 230 -1.58 8.83 -6.99
CA SER A 230 -0.48 8.01 -7.52
C SER A 230 -0.48 6.56 -7.01
N GLY A 231 -1.26 6.27 -5.95
CA GLY A 231 -1.16 4.98 -5.24
C GLY A 231 0.14 4.82 -4.45
N GLU A 232 0.92 5.91 -4.28
CA GLU A 232 2.14 5.89 -3.48
C GLU A 232 1.77 5.72 -2.00
N GLY A 233 2.26 4.67 -1.37
CA GLY A 233 1.97 4.34 0.02
C GLY A 233 3.21 3.90 0.81
N ILE A 234 4.32 3.56 0.14
CA ILE A 234 5.53 3.05 0.80
C ILE A 234 6.18 4.16 1.63
N GLY A 235 6.43 5.32 1.03
CA GLY A 235 6.99 6.47 1.71
C GLY A 235 6.10 6.94 2.87
N LYS A 236 4.79 7.01 2.64
CA LYS A 236 3.81 7.38 3.67
C LYS A 236 3.73 6.36 4.81
N SER A 237 3.89 5.07 4.52
CA SER A 237 3.95 4.05 5.57
C SER A 237 5.19 4.19 6.45
N MET A 238 6.33 4.53 5.85
CA MET A 238 7.57 4.79 6.59
C MET A 238 7.47 6.08 7.41
N GLU A 239 6.98 7.16 6.83
CA GLU A 239 6.79 8.46 7.48
C GLU A 239 5.86 8.35 8.70
N THR A 240 4.67 7.78 8.52
CA THR A 240 3.71 7.61 9.62
C THR A 240 4.19 6.64 10.69
N GLY A 241 4.98 5.63 10.32
CA GLY A 241 5.65 4.74 11.26
C GLY A 241 6.68 5.47 12.14
N LEU A 242 7.48 6.36 11.55
CA LEU A 242 8.42 7.23 12.28
C LEU A 242 7.68 8.18 13.22
N LEU A 243 6.65 8.89 12.75
CA LEU A 243 5.84 9.79 13.56
C LEU A 243 5.22 9.08 14.77
N ALA A 244 4.68 7.87 14.57
CA ALA A 244 4.14 7.07 15.68
C ALA A 244 5.22 6.69 16.70
N ALA A 245 6.41 6.31 16.25
CA ALA A 245 7.53 5.98 17.13
C ALA A 245 8.00 7.21 17.92
N GLU A 246 8.18 8.36 17.26
CA GLU A 246 8.57 9.63 17.86
C GLU A 246 7.56 10.07 18.93
N ALA A 247 6.26 10.01 18.62
CA ALA A 247 5.20 10.36 19.57
C ALA A 247 5.24 9.50 20.84
N VAL A 248 5.37 8.18 20.68
CA VAL A 248 5.45 7.24 21.82
C VAL A 248 6.72 7.45 22.64
N ILE A 249 7.86 7.79 22.02
CA ILE A 249 9.14 8.05 22.71
C ILE A 249 9.10 9.37 23.47
N ALA A 250 8.54 10.43 22.88
CA ALA A 250 8.51 11.76 23.46
C ALA A 250 7.59 11.84 24.69
N THR A 251 6.44 11.16 24.66
CA THR A 251 5.39 11.28 25.70
C THR A 251 4.79 9.93 26.11
N PRO A 252 5.61 8.97 26.55
CA PRO A 252 5.19 7.58 26.67
C PRO A 252 4.11 7.32 27.73
N ALA A 253 3.91 8.24 28.67
CA ALA A 253 2.92 8.13 29.76
C ALA A 253 1.64 8.94 29.50
N ASP A 254 1.60 9.78 28.46
CA ASP A 254 0.47 10.67 28.15
C ASP A 254 -0.23 10.20 26.86
N ASP A 255 -1.33 9.47 27.02
CA ASP A 255 -2.14 8.99 25.90
C ASP A 255 -2.70 10.12 25.01
N ALA A 256 -3.03 11.28 25.60
CA ALA A 256 -3.58 12.39 24.83
C ALA A 256 -2.50 13.03 23.94
N ALA A 257 -1.31 13.28 24.49
CA ALA A 257 -0.18 13.85 23.75
C ALA A 257 0.35 12.91 22.66
N VAL A 258 0.40 11.60 22.90
CA VAL A 258 0.83 10.62 21.86
C VAL A 258 -0.16 10.55 20.69
N ARG A 259 -1.44 10.84 20.94
CA ARG A 259 -2.50 10.73 19.94
C ARG A 259 -2.74 12.03 19.14
N ALA A 260 -2.25 13.15 19.63
CA ALA A 260 -2.35 14.46 18.98
C ALA A 260 -1.44 14.55 17.74
#